data_d6b44dfb84a1add9f0aaaea7b06275cd
#
_entry.id   d6b44dfb84a1add9f0aaaea7b06275cd
#
_cell.length_a   1.000
_cell.length_b   1.000
_cell.length_c   1.000
_cell.angle_alpha   90.00
_cell.angle_beta   90.00
_cell.angle_gamma   90.00
#
_symmetry.space_group_name_H-M   'P 1'
#
loop_
_entity.id
_entity.type
_entity.pdbx_description
1 polymer ?
#
loop_
_entity_poly.entity_id
_entity_poly.type
_entity_poly.pdbx_seq_one_letter_code
_entity_poly.pdbx_strand_id
1 'polypeptide(L)'
;LGDVYKRQGMISVETYVNDQMVATYHGDGLIVSTPTGSTAYSLSVGGPVVAPQCACLVLSPVAPHNLTMRPVVIPSSSDVRLKVHARHAEISIATDNETCPIPEGAEFRVRLASRRFFLAVPHNISFYDTLRKKMMWGVDIRS
;
A
#
# COMPACT_ATOMS: atom_id res chain seq x y z
N LEU A 1 -18.15 9.64 -16.04
CA LEU A 1 -17.01 9.30 -15.15
C LEU A 1 -17.20 9.86 -13.73
N GLY A 2 -17.66 11.10 -13.59
CA GLY A 2 -17.93 11.71 -12.29
C GLY A 2 -19.01 10.98 -11.47
N ASP A 3 -20.05 10.50 -12.13
CA ASP A 3 -21.15 9.77 -11.48
C ASP A 3 -20.76 8.35 -11.06
N VAL A 4 -19.89 7.70 -11.82
CA VAL A 4 -19.33 6.40 -11.44
C VAL A 4 -18.45 6.55 -10.20
N TYR A 5 -17.67 7.61 -10.12
CA TYR A 5 -16.83 7.93 -8.97
C TYR A 5 -17.65 8.19 -7.69
N LYS A 6 -18.74 8.92 -7.81
CA LYS A 6 -19.66 9.20 -6.70
C LYS A 6 -20.45 7.97 -6.22
N ARG A 7 -20.59 6.96 -7.08
CA ARG A 7 -21.29 5.71 -6.77
C ARG A 7 -20.39 4.65 -6.15
N GLN A 8 -19.08 4.82 -6.23
CA GLN A 8 -18.15 4.01 -5.46
C GLN A 8 -18.30 4.43 -4.00
N GLY A 9 -19.18 3.73 -3.30
CA GLY A 9 -19.41 3.97 -1.89
C GLY A 9 -18.12 3.78 -1.11
N MET A 10 -18.06 4.41 0.03
CA MET A 10 -17.00 4.26 0.99
C MET A 10 -16.86 2.79 1.39
N ILE A 11 -15.66 2.29 1.38
CA ILE A 11 -15.34 1.00 1.99
C ILE A 11 -14.76 1.21 3.38
N SER A 12 -14.87 0.21 4.22
CA SER A 12 -14.17 0.16 5.49
C SER A 12 -13.34 -1.11 5.58
N VAL A 13 -12.11 -0.96 6.07
CA VAL A 13 -11.15 -2.06 6.21
C VAL A 13 -10.74 -2.16 7.66
N GLU A 14 -11.29 -3.14 8.36
CA GLU A 14 -10.83 -3.47 9.71
C GLU A 14 -9.47 -4.13 9.60
N THR A 15 -8.49 -3.56 10.27
CA THR A 15 -7.08 -3.94 10.13
C THR A 15 -6.48 -4.37 11.45
N TYR A 16 -5.92 -5.57 11.45
CA TYR A 16 -5.26 -6.16 12.60
C TYR A 16 -3.82 -6.54 12.24
N VAL A 17 -2.91 -6.27 13.13
CA VAL A 17 -1.51 -6.70 13.03
C VAL A 17 -1.20 -7.59 14.22
N ASN A 18 -0.82 -8.84 13.96
CA ASN A 18 -0.59 -9.84 15.00
C ASN A 18 -1.75 -9.94 15.99
N ASP A 19 -2.97 -9.99 15.46
CA ASP A 19 -4.25 -10.04 16.18
C ASP A 19 -4.58 -8.80 17.03
N GLN A 20 -3.83 -7.72 16.88
CA GLN A 20 -4.13 -6.44 17.52
C GLN A 20 -4.76 -5.47 16.52
N MET A 21 -5.87 -4.86 16.91
CA MET A 21 -6.53 -3.86 16.08
C MET A 21 -5.62 -2.64 15.90
N VAL A 22 -5.35 -2.30 14.65
CA VAL A 22 -4.65 -1.07 14.29
C VAL A 22 -5.64 0.06 14.08
N ALA A 23 -6.58 -0.15 13.19
CA ALA A 23 -7.62 0.82 12.85
C ALA A 23 -8.67 0.18 11.96
N THR A 24 -9.82 0.84 11.87
CA THR A 24 -10.75 0.65 10.77
C THR A 24 -10.59 1.82 9.82
N TYR A 25 -10.10 1.55 8.63
CA TYR A 25 -9.87 2.59 7.60
C TYR A 25 -11.16 2.79 6.81
N HIS A 26 -11.67 4.01 6.84
CA HIS A 26 -12.84 4.43 6.03
C HIS A 26 -12.33 5.30 4.89
N GLY A 27 -12.59 4.92 3.66
CA GLY A 27 -12.12 5.63 2.48
C GLY A 27 -12.26 4.79 1.22
N ASP A 28 -11.36 4.99 0.28
CA ASP A 28 -11.36 4.25 -0.99
C ASP A 28 -10.63 2.91 -0.91
N GLY A 29 -9.75 2.75 0.06
CA GLY A 29 -9.03 1.50 0.21
C GLY A 29 -7.86 1.53 1.18
N LEU A 30 -7.12 0.43 1.21
CA LEU A 30 -5.89 0.29 1.95
C LEU A 30 -4.87 -0.46 1.09
N ILE A 31 -3.65 0.02 1.08
CA ILE A 31 -2.53 -0.61 0.38
C ILE A 31 -1.59 -1.21 1.41
N VAL A 32 -1.22 -2.47 1.21
CA VAL A 32 -0.14 -3.13 1.95
C VAL A 32 1.02 -3.30 0.99
N SER A 33 2.15 -2.69 1.28
CA SER A 33 3.31 -2.72 0.39
C SER A 33 4.58 -3.17 1.10
N THR A 34 5.45 -3.81 0.31
CA THR A 34 6.84 -4.08 0.69
C THR A 34 7.70 -2.83 0.44
N PRO A 35 8.95 -2.79 0.91
CA PRO A 35 9.86 -1.68 0.57
C PRO A 35 9.99 -1.46 -0.93
N THR A 36 10.11 -2.51 -1.72
CA THR A 36 10.15 -2.41 -3.19
C THR A 36 8.87 -1.79 -3.74
N GLY A 37 7.72 -2.20 -3.24
CA GLY A 37 6.41 -1.67 -3.65
C GLY A 37 6.13 -0.25 -3.14
N SER A 38 6.95 0.28 -2.23
CA SER A 38 6.74 1.62 -1.65
C SER A 38 6.87 2.73 -2.69
N THR A 39 7.60 2.52 -3.78
CA THR A 39 7.74 3.46 -4.88
C THR A 39 6.70 3.28 -6.00
N ALA A 40 5.75 2.37 -5.83
CA ALA A 40 4.65 2.13 -6.76
C ALA A 40 3.38 2.88 -6.31
N TYR A 41 2.24 2.22 -6.27
CA TYR A 41 0.96 2.86 -5.95
C TYR A 41 0.92 3.43 -4.52
N SER A 42 1.63 2.80 -3.57
CA SER A 42 1.77 3.33 -2.20
C SER A 42 2.32 4.76 -2.21
N LEU A 43 3.28 5.06 -3.09
CA LEU A 43 3.82 6.41 -3.23
C LEU A 43 2.75 7.41 -3.68
N SER A 44 1.90 7.01 -4.61
CA SER A 44 0.84 7.86 -5.17
C SER A 44 -0.19 8.29 -4.13
N VAL A 45 -0.38 7.52 -3.09
CA VAL A 45 -1.30 7.84 -1.99
C VAL A 45 -0.60 8.46 -0.78
N GLY A 46 0.64 8.89 -0.93
CA GLY A 46 1.39 9.57 0.12
C GLY A 46 2.15 8.64 1.06
N GLY A 47 2.36 7.39 0.67
CA GLY A 47 3.19 6.46 1.41
C GLY A 47 4.67 6.85 1.36
N PRO A 48 5.46 6.46 2.37
CA PRO A 48 6.88 6.77 2.40
C PRO A 48 7.66 5.94 1.37
N VAL A 49 8.76 6.48 0.89
CA VAL A 49 9.77 5.72 0.16
C VAL A 49 10.58 4.93 1.20
N VAL A 50 10.69 3.63 0.99
CA VAL A 50 11.38 2.74 1.93
C VAL A 50 12.55 2.08 1.21
N ALA A 51 13.72 2.14 1.82
CA ALA A 51 14.92 1.50 1.28
C ALA A 51 14.75 -0.03 1.25
N PRO A 52 15.23 -0.71 0.19
CA PRO A 52 14.98 -2.14 0.00
C PRO A 52 15.48 -3.05 1.11
N GLN A 53 16.51 -2.63 1.83
CA GLN A 53 17.08 -3.39 2.93
C GLN A 53 16.29 -3.31 4.24
N CYS A 54 15.27 -2.44 4.32
CA CYS A 54 14.43 -2.33 5.51
C CYS A 54 13.49 -3.53 5.61
N ALA A 55 13.49 -4.18 6.76
CA ALA A 55 12.64 -5.34 7.02
C ALA A 55 11.26 -4.87 7.53
N CYS A 56 10.44 -4.35 6.64
CA CYS A 56 9.15 -3.77 7.00
C CYS A 56 8.08 -3.99 5.93
N LEU A 57 6.84 -3.73 6.33
CA LEU A 57 5.68 -3.54 5.45
C LEU A 57 5.10 -2.17 5.74
N VAL A 58 4.41 -1.59 4.76
CA VAL A 58 3.77 -0.28 4.90
C VAL A 58 2.27 -0.44 4.65
N LEU A 59 1.47 0.07 5.57
CA LEU A 59 0.02 0.18 5.43
C LEU A 59 -0.31 1.61 5.05
N SER A 60 -0.81 1.83 3.84
CA SER A 60 -1.10 3.16 3.31
C SER A 60 -2.60 3.29 2.99
N PRO A 61 -3.34 4.13 3.72
CA PRO A 61 -4.75 4.36 3.40
C PRO A 61 -4.90 5.16 2.11
N VAL A 62 -5.96 4.84 1.35
CA VAL A 62 -6.30 5.52 0.10
C VAL A 62 -7.48 6.44 0.35
N ALA A 63 -7.27 7.73 0.17
CA ALA A 63 -8.29 8.76 0.37
C ALA A 63 -9.09 8.57 1.68
N PRO A 64 -8.42 8.47 2.83
CA PRO A 64 -9.11 8.23 4.09
C PRO A 64 -10.00 9.40 4.46
N HIS A 65 -11.18 9.13 5.01
CA HIS A 65 -12.09 10.18 5.49
C HIS A 65 -11.55 10.88 6.73
N ASN A 66 -10.84 10.15 7.58
CA ASN A 66 -10.16 10.76 8.72
C ASN A 66 -8.81 11.32 8.27
N LEU A 67 -8.70 12.64 8.27
CA LEU A 67 -7.52 13.37 7.80
C LEU A 67 -6.30 13.22 8.72
N THR A 68 -6.47 12.65 9.90
CA THR A 68 -5.34 12.35 10.79
C THR A 68 -4.65 11.02 10.47
N MET A 69 -5.27 10.19 9.65
CA MET A 69 -4.67 8.91 9.23
C MET A 69 -3.37 9.14 8.46
N ARG A 70 -2.38 8.34 8.78
CA ARG A 70 -1.07 8.33 8.11
C ARG A 70 -0.67 6.91 7.79
N PRO A 71 0.17 6.71 6.79
CA PRO A 71 0.77 5.40 6.55
C PRO A 71 1.51 4.90 7.80
N VAL A 72 1.39 3.61 8.06
CA VAL A 72 2.02 2.96 9.22
C VAL A 72 3.05 1.96 8.71
N VAL A 73 4.24 2.02 9.27
CA VAL A 73 5.32 1.06 8.98
C VAL A 73 5.33 0.01 10.08
N ILE A 74 5.28 -1.25 9.68
CA ILE A 74 5.26 -2.39 10.60
C ILE A 74 6.39 -3.37 10.27
N PRO A 75 6.83 -4.20 11.21
CA PRO A 75 7.85 -5.22 10.91
C PRO A 75 7.40 -6.17 9.81
N SER A 76 8.35 -6.60 8.96
CA SER A 76 8.05 -7.55 7.87
C SER A 76 7.58 -8.91 8.35
N SER A 77 7.86 -9.27 9.60
CA SER A 77 7.38 -10.50 10.24
C SER A 77 5.91 -10.44 10.65
N SER A 78 5.25 -9.31 10.48
CA SER A 78 3.87 -9.11 10.90
C SER A 78 2.89 -9.96 10.09
N ASP A 79 1.85 -10.42 10.78
CA ASP A 79 0.71 -11.09 10.18
C ASP A 79 -0.44 -10.08 10.14
N VAL A 80 -0.77 -9.61 8.93
CA VAL A 80 -1.80 -8.59 8.73
C VAL A 80 -3.11 -9.28 8.36
N ARG A 81 -4.16 -8.99 9.10
CA ARG A 81 -5.50 -9.48 8.81
C ARG A 81 -6.41 -8.29 8.48
N LEU A 82 -7.09 -8.40 7.35
CA LEU A 82 -7.96 -7.36 6.82
C LEU A 82 -9.36 -7.92 6.64
N LYS A 83 -10.36 -7.19 7.12
CA LYS A 83 -11.76 -7.51 6.87
C LYS A 83 -12.42 -6.32 6.19
N VAL A 84 -12.96 -6.56 4.98
CA VAL A 84 -13.41 -5.50 4.08
C VAL A 84 -14.91 -5.45 4.04
N HIS A 85 -15.47 -4.27 4.28
CA HIS A 85 -16.90 -3.99 4.20
C HIS A 85 -17.18 -2.87 3.22
N ALA A 86 -18.26 -3.00 2.47
CA ALA A 86 -18.74 -1.95 1.59
C ALA A 86 -20.24 -1.95 1.53
N ARG A 87 -20.86 -0.79 1.69
CA ARG A 87 -22.28 -0.62 1.45
C ARG A 87 -22.47 -0.15 0.01
N HIS A 88 -23.27 -0.91 -0.76
CA HIS A 88 -23.67 -0.52 -2.12
C HIS A 88 -22.50 -0.25 -3.08
N ALA A 89 -21.33 -0.80 -2.81
CA ALA A 89 -20.16 -0.66 -3.66
C ALA A 89 -19.59 -2.03 -4.00
N GLU A 90 -19.08 -2.15 -5.21
CA GLU A 90 -18.25 -3.29 -5.58
C GLU A 90 -16.87 -3.10 -4.98
N ILE A 91 -16.38 -4.15 -4.35
CA ILE A 91 -15.03 -4.17 -3.78
C ILE A 91 -14.18 -5.18 -4.52
N SER A 92 -12.92 -4.86 -4.64
CA SER A 92 -11.97 -5.74 -5.28
C SER A 92 -10.63 -5.72 -4.54
N ILE A 93 -9.91 -6.81 -4.66
CA ILE A 93 -8.51 -6.88 -4.26
C ILE A 93 -7.65 -6.80 -5.52
N ALA A 94 -6.62 -5.98 -5.45
CA ALA A 94 -5.61 -5.87 -6.50
C ALA A 94 -4.27 -6.36 -5.95
N THR A 95 -3.66 -7.29 -6.65
CA THR A 95 -2.25 -7.66 -6.50
C THR A 95 -1.48 -7.05 -7.66
N ASP A 96 -0.16 -7.18 -7.68
CA ASP A 96 0.66 -6.56 -8.74
C ASP A 96 0.20 -6.93 -10.16
N ASN A 97 -0.38 -8.10 -10.35
CA ASN A 97 -0.72 -8.65 -11.67
C ASN A 97 -2.21 -8.83 -11.91
N GLU A 98 -3.03 -8.81 -10.90
CA GLU A 98 -4.44 -9.17 -11.02
C GLU A 98 -5.33 -8.28 -10.15
N THR A 99 -6.56 -8.07 -10.63
CA THR A 99 -7.63 -7.45 -9.85
C THR A 99 -8.81 -8.40 -9.84
N CYS A 100 -9.26 -8.77 -8.65
CA CYS A 100 -10.38 -9.69 -8.46
C CYS A 100 -11.48 -9.06 -7.63
N PRO A 101 -12.76 -9.16 -8.03
CA PRO A 101 -13.86 -8.75 -7.17
C PRO A 101 -13.93 -9.66 -5.95
N ILE A 102 -14.33 -9.09 -4.82
CA ILE A 102 -14.46 -9.82 -3.56
C ILE A 102 -15.83 -9.58 -2.94
N PRO A 103 -16.36 -10.55 -2.20
CA PRO A 103 -17.66 -10.38 -1.53
C PRO A 103 -17.57 -9.44 -0.33
N GLU A 104 -18.70 -8.89 0.05
CA GLU A 104 -18.87 -8.13 1.30
C GLU A 104 -18.42 -8.97 2.50
N GLY A 105 -17.67 -8.37 3.41
CA GLY A 105 -17.15 -9.03 4.59
C GLY A 105 -15.99 -9.99 4.34
N ALA A 106 -15.40 -9.98 3.14
CA ALA A 106 -14.23 -10.81 2.83
C ALA A 106 -13.08 -10.52 3.78
N GLU A 107 -12.39 -11.58 4.20
CA GLU A 107 -11.27 -11.50 5.12
C GLU A 107 -10.00 -11.99 4.43
N PHE A 108 -8.93 -11.23 4.58
CA PHE A 108 -7.63 -11.52 3.98
C PHE A 108 -6.55 -11.56 5.03
N ARG A 109 -5.56 -12.39 4.78
CA ARG A 109 -4.34 -12.44 5.57
C ARG A 109 -3.16 -12.14 4.65
N VAL A 110 -2.34 -11.18 5.05
CA VAL A 110 -1.15 -10.76 4.31
C VAL A 110 0.07 -11.02 5.16
N ARG A 111 1.00 -11.79 4.62
CA ARG A 111 2.27 -12.11 5.26
C ARG A 111 3.37 -12.11 4.21
N LEU A 112 4.59 -11.86 4.66
CA LEU A 112 5.75 -11.98 3.79
C LEU A 112 5.94 -13.44 3.37
N ALA A 113 6.15 -13.66 2.07
CA ALA A 113 6.43 -15.00 1.57
C ALA A 113 7.82 -15.49 2.02
N SER A 114 7.96 -16.81 2.19
CA SER A 114 9.24 -17.42 2.55
C SER A 114 10.26 -17.36 1.40
N ARG A 115 9.81 -17.25 0.17
CA ARG A 115 10.65 -17.14 -1.01
C ARG A 115 11.07 -15.70 -1.24
N ARG A 116 12.35 -15.51 -1.54
CA ARG A 116 12.92 -14.22 -1.88
C ARG A 116 13.25 -14.16 -3.36
N PHE A 117 13.08 -12.96 -3.92
CA PHE A 117 13.47 -12.68 -5.29
C PHE A 117 14.82 -11.93 -5.24
N PHE A 118 15.78 -12.40 -6.04
CA PHE A 118 17.09 -11.76 -6.11
C PHE A 118 17.24 -11.05 -7.45
N LEU A 119 17.54 -9.74 -7.40
CA LEU A 119 17.82 -8.92 -8.57
C LEU A 119 19.32 -8.77 -8.74
N ALA A 120 19.81 -9.04 -9.96
CA ALA A 120 21.17 -8.70 -10.32
C ALA A 120 21.26 -7.20 -10.59
N VAL A 121 22.04 -6.48 -9.80
CA VAL A 121 22.22 -5.03 -9.93
C VAL A 121 23.68 -4.72 -10.18
N PRO A 122 24.03 -3.77 -11.10
CA PRO A 122 25.40 -3.33 -11.28
C PRO A 122 26.00 -2.81 -9.97
N HIS A 123 27.26 -3.10 -9.70
CA HIS A 123 27.95 -2.74 -8.46
C HIS A 123 28.03 -1.23 -8.19
N ASN A 124 28.03 -0.44 -9.26
CA ASN A 124 28.23 1.01 -9.19
C ASN A 124 26.94 1.83 -9.14
N ILE A 125 25.78 1.16 -9.06
CA ILE A 125 24.48 1.84 -8.99
C ILE A 125 23.86 1.57 -7.64
N SER A 126 23.67 2.61 -6.83
CA SER A 126 22.98 2.51 -5.56
C SER A 126 21.46 2.70 -5.73
N PHE A 127 20.70 2.22 -4.75
CA PHE A 127 19.27 2.51 -4.66
C PHE A 127 19.00 4.02 -4.71
N TYR A 128 19.83 4.81 -4.03
CA TYR A 128 19.64 6.26 -3.94
C TYR A 128 19.91 6.95 -5.28
N ASP A 129 20.83 6.44 -6.10
CA ASP A 129 21.06 6.94 -7.45
C ASP A 129 19.84 6.71 -8.33
N THR A 130 19.29 5.50 -8.28
CA THR A 130 18.07 5.14 -9.03
C THR A 130 16.88 5.97 -8.58
N LEU A 131 16.70 6.12 -7.27
CA LEU A 131 15.61 6.90 -6.68
C LEU A 131 15.70 8.37 -7.11
N ARG A 132 16.87 8.96 -7.03
CA ARG A 132 17.10 10.36 -7.39
C ARG A 132 16.74 10.62 -8.86
N LYS A 133 17.14 9.72 -9.75
CA LYS A 133 16.80 9.80 -11.18
C LYS A 133 15.30 9.62 -11.43
N LYS A 134 14.70 8.61 -10.81
CA LYS A 134 13.28 8.28 -10.98
C LYS A 134 12.36 9.39 -10.47
N MET A 135 12.73 10.01 -9.35
CA MET A 135 11.94 11.06 -8.71
C MET A 135 12.35 12.47 -9.12
N MET A 136 13.39 12.60 -9.93
CA MET A 136 13.97 13.89 -10.35
C MET A 136 14.40 14.76 -9.16
N TRP A 137 14.82 14.14 -8.07
CA TRP A 137 15.26 14.85 -6.87
C TRP A 137 16.59 15.56 -7.13
N GLY A 138 16.69 16.80 -6.70
CA GLY A 138 17.85 17.63 -6.90
C GLY A 138 17.91 18.31 -8.25
N VAL A 139 16.92 18.12 -9.10
CA VAL A 139 16.80 18.84 -10.37
C VAL A 139 16.06 20.15 -10.12
N ASP A 140 16.71 21.27 -10.41
CA ASP A 140 16.04 22.58 -10.36
C ASP A 140 15.29 22.80 -11.67
N ILE A 141 13.98 22.71 -11.61
CA ILE A 141 13.09 22.90 -12.77
C ILE A 141 12.98 24.36 -13.21
N ARG A 142 13.54 25.30 -12.43
CA ARG A 142 13.55 26.73 -12.75
C ARG A 142 14.77 27.18 -13.55
N SER A 143 15.74 26.31 -13.70
CA SER A 143 16.97 26.61 -14.46
C SER A 143 16.88 26.22 -15.94
#